data_625511141941d651a22fe3ee2eebeb78
#
_entry.id   625511141941d651a22fe3ee2eebeb78
#
_cell.length_a   1.000
_cell.length_b   1.000
_cell.length_c   1.000
_cell.angle_alpha   90.00
_cell.angle_beta   90.00
_cell.angle_gamma   90.00
#
_symmetry.space_group_name_H-M   'P 1'
#
loop_
_entity.id
_entity.type
_entity.pdbx_description
1 polymer ?
#
loop_
_entity_poly.entity_id
_entity_poly.type
_entity_poly.pdbx_seq_one_letter_code
_entity_poly.pdbx_strand_id
1 'polypeptide(L)'
;MKENINNVQLNILKRRLGLDKYSFVIGFTGRLVRDKGIIELIQAFDILQKKSNDIAVLLVGMLETRDALPQNIVENIETNPAIVSTGYVENSMIEYYYGLMDIFVLPSYREGFPTSVLEASSMELPIVTTKATGCIDSIVEKETGLFVGHNAGELAETIWLLRQDGDIRNKYGKAGREFVKNNFEQHVIWQEIEMLYV
;
A
#
# COMPACT_ATOMS: atom_id res chain seq x y z
N MET A 1 -10.75 8.26 -9.17
CA MET A 1 -10.46 6.83 -8.96
C MET A 1 -11.58 6.17 -8.13
N LYS A 2 -11.71 6.40 -6.83
CA LYS A 2 -12.68 5.67 -5.95
C LYS A 2 -14.15 5.73 -6.40
N GLU A 3 -14.60 6.80 -7.00
CA GLU A 3 -16.00 7.02 -7.44
C GLU A 3 -16.39 6.17 -8.67
N ASN A 4 -15.40 5.63 -9.38
CA ASN A 4 -15.62 4.85 -10.60
C ASN A 4 -15.65 3.34 -10.36
N ILE A 5 -15.41 2.87 -9.13
CA ILE A 5 -15.35 1.45 -8.82
C ILE A 5 -16.73 0.82 -8.85
N ASN A 6 -16.91 -0.16 -9.72
CA ASN A 6 -18.08 -1.00 -9.73
C ASN A 6 -18.02 -2.04 -8.60
N ASN A 7 -18.86 -1.88 -7.58
CA ASN A 7 -18.89 -2.76 -6.41
C ASN A 7 -19.15 -4.24 -6.75
N VAL A 8 -19.87 -4.53 -7.82
CA VAL A 8 -20.10 -5.92 -8.25
C VAL A 8 -18.78 -6.53 -8.75
N GLN A 9 -18.04 -5.80 -9.58
CA GLN A 9 -16.75 -6.26 -10.09
C GLN A 9 -15.71 -6.37 -8.96
N LEU A 10 -15.71 -5.42 -8.00
CA LEU A 10 -14.87 -5.47 -6.82
C LEU A 10 -15.11 -6.73 -5.99
N ASN A 11 -16.37 -7.06 -5.72
CA ASN A 11 -16.74 -8.26 -4.98
C ASN A 11 -16.37 -9.56 -5.72
N ILE A 12 -16.52 -9.59 -7.04
CA ILE A 12 -16.07 -10.72 -7.88
C ILE A 12 -14.56 -10.89 -7.76
N LEU A 13 -13.80 -9.80 -7.88
CA LEU A 13 -12.33 -9.83 -7.75
C LEU A 13 -11.91 -10.27 -6.35
N LYS A 14 -12.55 -9.75 -5.30
CA LYS A 14 -12.29 -10.13 -3.91
C LYS A 14 -12.41 -11.65 -3.70
N ARG A 15 -13.51 -12.25 -4.20
CA ARG A 15 -13.74 -13.70 -4.11
C ARG A 15 -12.76 -14.49 -4.97
N ARG A 16 -12.46 -14.04 -6.19
CA ARG A 16 -11.50 -14.69 -7.09
C ARG A 16 -10.11 -14.77 -6.48
N LEU A 17 -9.70 -13.75 -5.72
CA LEU A 17 -8.44 -13.69 -5.01
C LEU A 17 -8.47 -14.40 -3.63
N GLY A 18 -9.63 -14.91 -3.20
CA GLY A 18 -9.80 -15.54 -1.89
C GLY A 18 -9.67 -14.57 -0.72
N LEU A 19 -9.84 -13.27 -0.96
CA LEU A 19 -9.74 -12.21 0.07
C LEU A 19 -11.05 -12.01 0.84
N ASP A 20 -12.16 -12.58 0.41
CA ASP A 20 -13.48 -12.45 1.03
C ASP A 20 -13.58 -13.09 2.42
N LYS A 21 -12.67 -13.99 2.75
CA LYS A 21 -12.54 -14.63 4.07
C LYS A 21 -11.72 -13.83 5.09
N TYR A 22 -11.09 -12.74 4.68
CA TYR A 22 -10.31 -11.87 5.56
C TYR A 22 -11.04 -10.56 5.81
N SER A 23 -10.98 -10.10 7.07
CA SER A 23 -11.60 -8.84 7.47
C SER A 23 -10.69 -7.63 7.29
N PHE A 24 -9.39 -7.87 7.09
CA PHE A 24 -8.40 -6.81 6.94
C PHE A 24 -7.33 -7.19 5.90
N VAL A 25 -7.14 -6.32 4.92
CA VAL A 25 -6.21 -6.53 3.81
C VAL A 25 -5.13 -5.44 3.82
N ILE A 26 -3.89 -5.86 4.02
CA ILE A 26 -2.70 -5.03 3.90
C ILE A 26 -2.30 -5.01 2.42
N GLY A 27 -2.24 -3.84 1.81
CA GLY A 27 -1.91 -3.68 0.40
C GLY A 27 -0.50 -3.17 0.15
N PHE A 28 0.10 -3.66 -0.91
CA PHE A 28 1.35 -3.17 -1.51
C PHE A 28 1.21 -3.16 -3.03
N THR A 29 1.75 -2.14 -3.69
CA THR A 29 1.83 -2.07 -5.15
C THR A 29 3.21 -1.64 -5.60
N GLY A 30 3.84 -2.44 -6.46
CA GLY A 30 5.17 -2.20 -6.99
C GLY A 30 5.96 -3.48 -7.28
N ARG A 31 7.19 -3.32 -7.70
CA ARG A 31 8.11 -4.46 -7.90
C ARG A 31 8.40 -5.16 -6.58
N LEU A 32 8.37 -6.49 -6.58
CA LEU A 32 8.65 -7.28 -5.38
C LEU A 32 10.16 -7.54 -5.30
N VAL A 33 10.88 -6.58 -4.71
CA VAL A 33 12.33 -6.55 -4.57
C VAL A 33 12.72 -6.09 -3.16
N ARG A 34 14.00 -6.24 -2.80
CA ARG A 34 14.49 -5.92 -1.44
C ARG A 34 14.37 -4.44 -1.12
N ASP A 35 14.74 -3.56 -2.06
CA ASP A 35 14.74 -2.11 -1.82
C ASP A 35 13.33 -1.54 -1.58
N LYS A 36 12.27 -2.30 -1.89
CA LYS A 36 10.89 -1.96 -1.59
C LYS A 36 10.41 -2.39 -0.21
N GLY A 37 11.28 -3.03 0.58
CA GLY A 37 10.97 -3.45 1.94
C GLY A 37 10.00 -4.63 2.03
N ILE A 38 9.96 -5.47 0.98
CA ILE A 38 9.09 -6.66 0.96
C ILE A 38 9.48 -7.64 2.07
N ILE A 39 10.77 -7.75 2.41
CA ILE A 39 11.24 -8.61 3.49
C ILE A 39 10.60 -8.19 4.81
N GLU A 40 10.66 -6.90 5.13
CA GLU A 40 10.11 -6.30 6.34
C GLU A 40 8.59 -6.44 6.40
N LEU A 41 7.93 -6.26 5.26
CA LEU A 41 6.47 -6.43 5.15
C LEU A 41 6.05 -7.88 5.45
N ILE A 42 6.72 -8.87 4.85
CA ILE A 42 6.40 -10.29 5.06
C ILE A 42 6.73 -10.70 6.51
N GLN A 43 7.86 -10.28 7.06
CA GLN A 43 8.19 -10.54 8.46
C GLN A 43 7.21 -9.87 9.44
N ALA A 44 6.77 -8.64 9.15
CA ALA A 44 5.73 -7.97 9.93
C ALA A 44 4.40 -8.73 9.85
N PHE A 45 4.06 -9.24 8.67
CA PHE A 45 2.87 -10.06 8.49
C PHE A 45 2.94 -11.38 9.27
N ASP A 46 4.09 -12.05 9.34
CA ASP A 46 4.28 -13.26 10.16
C ASP A 46 4.03 -12.97 11.67
N ILE A 47 4.37 -11.77 12.13
CA ILE A 47 4.07 -11.32 13.50
C ILE A 47 2.55 -11.12 13.67
N LEU A 48 1.90 -10.48 12.70
CA LEU A 48 0.47 -10.22 12.73
C LEU A 48 -0.37 -11.48 12.64
N GLN A 49 0.02 -12.46 11.82
CA GLN A 49 -0.66 -13.75 11.69
C GLN A 49 -0.71 -14.53 13.01
N LYS A 50 0.31 -14.38 13.89
CA LYS A 50 0.29 -14.96 15.23
C LYS A 50 -0.73 -14.32 16.16
N LYS A 51 -1.15 -13.06 15.86
CA LYS A 51 -2.16 -12.32 16.63
C LYS A 51 -3.58 -12.52 16.10
N SER A 52 -3.73 -12.72 14.79
CA SER A 52 -5.05 -12.84 14.14
C SER A 52 -4.97 -13.55 12.79
N ASN A 53 -5.91 -14.47 12.54
CA ASN A 53 -5.99 -15.25 11.30
C ASN A 53 -6.88 -14.58 10.21
N ASP A 54 -7.44 -13.41 10.49
CA ASP A 54 -8.36 -12.71 9.60
C ASP A 54 -7.71 -11.55 8.83
N ILE A 55 -6.37 -11.52 8.81
CA ILE A 55 -5.55 -10.55 8.09
C ILE A 55 -4.97 -11.23 6.85
N ALA A 56 -4.96 -10.51 5.72
CA ALA A 56 -4.26 -10.91 4.51
C ALA A 56 -3.30 -9.82 4.01
N VAL A 57 -2.34 -10.22 3.19
CA VAL A 57 -1.49 -9.31 2.41
C VAL A 57 -1.83 -9.46 0.93
N LEU A 58 -2.04 -8.35 0.25
CA LEU A 58 -2.22 -8.27 -1.19
C LEU A 58 -1.00 -7.56 -1.81
N LEU A 59 -0.18 -8.33 -2.51
CA LEU A 59 1.01 -7.87 -3.23
C LEU A 59 0.67 -7.73 -4.72
N VAL A 60 0.60 -6.51 -5.21
CA VAL A 60 0.31 -6.21 -6.61
C VAL A 60 1.61 -5.83 -7.32
N GLY A 61 2.13 -6.75 -8.13
CA GLY A 61 3.38 -6.57 -8.85
C GLY A 61 4.17 -7.86 -9.03
N MET A 62 5.26 -7.76 -9.75
CA MET A 62 6.07 -8.91 -10.14
C MET A 62 7.28 -9.10 -9.23
N LEU A 63 7.61 -10.36 -8.95
CA LEU A 63 8.93 -10.75 -8.46
C LEU A 63 9.97 -10.48 -9.54
N GLU A 64 11.08 -9.87 -9.17
CA GLU A 64 12.18 -9.58 -10.09
C GLU A 64 13.46 -10.28 -9.65
N THR A 65 14.26 -10.68 -10.64
CA THR A 65 15.57 -11.31 -10.42
C THR A 65 16.65 -10.31 -10.03
N ARG A 66 16.49 -9.04 -10.46
CA ARG A 66 17.37 -7.95 -10.05
C ARG A 66 16.94 -7.48 -8.67
N ASP A 67 17.85 -7.48 -7.69
CA ASP A 67 17.58 -7.22 -6.28
C ASP A 67 16.57 -8.23 -5.68
N ALA A 68 16.78 -9.52 -6.02
CA ALA A 68 15.89 -10.63 -5.69
C ALA A 68 15.68 -10.79 -4.19
N LEU A 69 14.48 -11.17 -3.82
CA LEU A 69 14.13 -11.54 -2.45
C LEU A 69 14.85 -12.85 -2.03
N PRO A 70 15.14 -13.04 -0.74
CA PRO A 70 15.61 -14.30 -0.22
C PRO A 70 14.62 -15.42 -0.50
N GLN A 71 15.13 -16.65 -0.74
CA GLN A 71 14.33 -17.80 -1.12
C GLN A 71 13.22 -18.11 -0.10
N ASN A 72 13.50 -18.03 1.19
CA ASN A 72 12.53 -18.26 2.25
C ASN A 72 11.37 -17.24 2.25
N ILE A 73 11.61 -16.00 1.81
CA ILE A 73 10.57 -14.99 1.65
C ILE A 73 9.70 -15.30 0.44
N VAL A 74 10.32 -15.71 -0.67
CA VAL A 74 9.60 -16.14 -1.88
C VAL A 74 8.72 -17.34 -1.56
N GLU A 75 9.26 -18.38 -0.89
CA GLU A 75 8.51 -19.56 -0.47
C GLU A 75 7.31 -19.18 0.44
N ASN A 76 7.50 -18.25 1.39
CA ASN A 76 6.40 -17.78 2.23
C ASN A 76 5.32 -17.08 1.39
N ILE A 77 5.71 -16.22 0.43
CA ILE A 77 4.76 -15.55 -0.49
C ILE A 77 3.97 -16.59 -1.30
N GLU A 78 4.61 -17.63 -1.79
CA GLU A 78 3.99 -18.65 -2.66
C GLU A 78 3.13 -19.68 -1.91
N THR A 79 3.47 -20.00 -0.66
CA THR A 79 2.83 -21.08 0.09
C THR A 79 1.83 -20.61 1.14
N ASN A 80 1.93 -19.36 1.61
CA ASN A 80 1.02 -18.85 2.64
C ASN A 80 -0.31 -18.40 2.01
N PRO A 81 -1.44 -19.06 2.31
CA PRO A 81 -2.73 -18.74 1.68
C PRO A 81 -3.30 -17.37 2.04
N ALA A 82 -2.72 -16.70 3.03
CA ALA A 82 -3.09 -15.34 3.43
C ALA A 82 -2.22 -14.25 2.74
N ILE A 83 -1.26 -14.65 1.90
CA ILE A 83 -0.49 -13.76 1.05
C ILE A 83 -0.93 -13.98 -0.40
N VAL A 84 -1.52 -12.97 -0.99
CA VAL A 84 -1.98 -12.99 -2.37
C VAL A 84 -1.03 -12.17 -3.22
N SER A 85 -0.26 -12.83 -4.09
CA SER A 85 0.59 -12.18 -5.09
C SER A 85 -0.06 -12.24 -6.45
N THR A 86 -0.27 -11.10 -7.10
CA THR A 86 -1.04 -11.03 -8.36
C THR A 86 -0.18 -11.12 -9.61
N GLY A 87 1.12 -10.89 -9.49
CA GLY A 87 1.94 -10.59 -10.65
C GLY A 87 1.58 -9.24 -11.27
N TYR A 88 1.83 -9.11 -12.58
CA TYR A 88 1.49 -7.90 -13.34
C TYR A 88 -0.03 -7.67 -13.40
N VAL A 89 -0.42 -6.43 -13.19
CA VAL A 89 -1.80 -5.96 -13.32
C VAL A 89 -1.84 -4.79 -14.29
N GLU A 90 -2.78 -4.82 -15.23
CA GLU A 90 -3.03 -3.72 -16.17
C GLU A 90 -3.45 -2.44 -15.45
N ASN A 91 -2.93 -1.28 -15.90
CA ASN A 91 -3.24 0.02 -15.30
C ASN A 91 -4.75 0.32 -15.19
N SER A 92 -5.52 -0.14 -16.16
CA SER A 92 -7.00 0.01 -16.20
C SER A 92 -7.71 -0.72 -15.06
N MET A 93 -7.03 -1.68 -14.42
CA MET A 93 -7.59 -2.51 -13.35
C MET A 93 -7.01 -2.17 -11.97
N ILE A 94 -5.97 -1.36 -11.90
CA ILE A 94 -5.21 -1.13 -10.66
C ILE A 94 -6.08 -0.56 -9.54
N GLU A 95 -7.03 0.32 -9.86
CA GLU A 95 -7.94 0.92 -8.87
C GLU A 95 -8.81 -0.12 -8.16
N TYR A 96 -9.18 -1.22 -8.81
CA TYR A 96 -9.90 -2.30 -8.16
C TYR A 96 -9.06 -3.02 -7.12
N TYR A 97 -7.75 -3.17 -7.35
CA TYR A 97 -6.85 -3.78 -6.37
C TYR A 97 -6.65 -2.86 -5.15
N TYR A 98 -6.47 -1.55 -5.35
CA TYR A 98 -6.49 -0.59 -4.25
C TYR A 98 -7.81 -0.64 -3.47
N GLY A 99 -8.94 -0.79 -4.18
CA GLY A 99 -10.26 -0.91 -3.56
C GLY A 99 -10.47 -2.15 -2.68
N LEU A 100 -9.58 -3.15 -2.77
CA LEU A 100 -9.59 -4.35 -1.91
C LEU A 100 -8.78 -4.18 -0.62
N MET A 101 -7.97 -3.11 -0.51
CA MET A 101 -7.06 -2.87 0.60
C MET A 101 -7.74 -2.04 1.70
N ASP A 102 -7.38 -2.29 2.94
CA ASP A 102 -7.78 -1.48 4.11
C ASP A 102 -6.70 -0.46 4.49
N ILE A 103 -5.44 -0.77 4.23
CA ILE A 103 -4.28 0.12 4.37
C ILE A 103 -3.31 -0.13 3.22
N PHE A 104 -2.50 0.85 2.91
CA PHE A 104 -1.39 0.72 1.96
C PHE A 104 -0.06 0.83 2.68
N VAL A 105 0.85 -0.12 2.41
CA VAL A 105 2.15 -0.22 3.08
C VAL A 105 3.26 -0.21 2.05
N LEU A 106 4.18 0.75 2.15
CA LEU A 106 5.37 0.86 1.32
C LEU A 106 6.60 1.09 2.22
N PRO A 107 7.23 0.05 2.78
CA PRO A 107 8.35 0.17 3.71
C PRO A 107 9.70 0.28 2.97
N SER A 108 9.72 1.07 1.91
CA SER A 108 10.84 1.18 0.96
C SER A 108 12.07 1.81 1.60
N TYR A 109 13.24 1.33 1.18
CA TYR A 109 14.55 1.91 1.54
C TYR A 109 14.91 3.11 0.68
N ARG A 110 14.37 3.16 -0.54
CA ARG A 110 14.69 4.21 -1.51
C ARG A 110 13.57 4.39 -2.52
N GLU A 111 13.13 5.63 -2.69
CA GLU A 111 12.20 6.05 -3.72
C GLU A 111 12.69 7.34 -4.39
N GLY A 112 12.39 7.49 -5.68
CA GLY A 112 12.45 8.81 -6.32
C GLY A 112 11.26 9.65 -5.86
N PHE A 113 10.06 9.27 -6.29
CA PHE A 113 8.77 9.71 -5.74
C PHE A 113 7.75 8.57 -5.90
N PRO A 114 7.11 8.09 -4.81
CA PRO A 114 6.29 6.88 -4.85
C PRO A 114 4.88 7.17 -5.38
N THR A 115 4.68 7.10 -6.70
CA THR A 115 3.36 7.30 -7.31
C THR A 115 2.29 6.35 -6.75
N SER A 116 2.67 5.13 -6.37
CA SER A 116 1.78 4.17 -5.73
C SER A 116 1.20 4.65 -4.40
N VAL A 117 1.94 5.49 -3.65
CA VAL A 117 1.42 6.14 -2.43
C VAL A 117 0.34 7.16 -2.79
N LEU A 118 0.55 7.96 -3.84
CA LEU A 118 -0.45 8.92 -4.30
C LEU A 118 -1.71 8.23 -4.84
N GLU A 119 -1.53 7.14 -5.57
CA GLU A 119 -2.65 6.32 -6.06
C GLU A 119 -3.46 5.75 -4.89
N ALA A 120 -2.79 5.14 -3.90
CA ALA A 120 -3.41 4.62 -2.70
C ALA A 120 -4.13 5.71 -1.89
N SER A 121 -3.51 6.88 -1.72
CA SER A 121 -4.11 8.05 -1.05
C SER A 121 -5.35 8.55 -1.81
N SER A 122 -5.31 8.57 -3.15
CA SER A 122 -6.46 8.91 -3.99
C SER A 122 -7.64 7.95 -3.81
N MET A 123 -7.37 6.73 -3.38
CA MET A 123 -8.34 5.70 -3.03
C MET A 123 -8.79 5.74 -1.58
N GLU A 124 -8.40 6.77 -0.83
CA GLU A 124 -8.67 6.96 0.59
C GLU A 124 -8.09 5.85 1.46
N LEU A 125 -6.94 5.30 1.09
CA LEU A 125 -6.21 4.37 1.94
C LEU A 125 -5.28 5.14 2.89
N PRO A 126 -5.26 4.81 4.19
CA PRO A 126 -4.22 5.30 5.08
C PRO A 126 -2.89 4.67 4.70
N ILE A 127 -1.83 5.47 4.73
CA ILE A 127 -0.51 5.08 4.27
C ILE A 127 0.40 4.73 5.45
N VAL A 128 1.15 3.65 5.32
CA VAL A 128 2.30 3.33 6.18
C VAL A 128 3.54 3.27 5.29
N THR A 129 4.49 4.14 5.52
CA THR A 129 5.71 4.21 4.73
C THR A 129 6.93 4.57 5.60
N THR A 130 8.11 4.65 5.01
CA THR A 130 9.35 5.00 5.69
C THR A 130 9.76 6.45 5.41
N LYS A 131 10.72 6.98 6.16
CA LYS A 131 11.33 8.29 5.89
C LYS A 131 12.44 8.20 4.82
N ALA A 132 12.30 7.28 3.86
CA ALA A 132 13.17 7.25 2.69
C ALA A 132 12.98 8.50 1.84
N THR A 133 14.05 8.93 1.15
CA THR A 133 13.99 10.04 0.17
C THR A 133 12.84 9.80 -0.80
N GLY A 134 12.04 10.81 -1.08
CA GLY A 134 10.85 10.73 -1.92
C GLY A 134 9.58 10.25 -1.17
N CYS A 135 9.69 9.41 -0.15
CA CYS A 135 8.54 9.05 0.69
C CYS A 135 8.16 10.16 1.66
N ILE A 136 9.13 10.97 2.10
CA ILE A 136 8.91 12.03 3.10
C ILE A 136 7.83 13.02 2.65
N ASP A 137 7.83 13.36 1.37
CA ASP A 137 6.91 14.35 0.80
C ASP A 137 5.59 13.73 0.30
N SER A 138 5.46 12.40 0.40
CA SER A 138 4.28 11.68 -0.12
C SER A 138 3.13 11.57 0.88
N ILE A 139 3.39 11.85 2.16
CA ILE A 139 2.38 11.86 3.24
C ILE A 139 2.62 13.00 4.22
N VAL A 140 1.57 13.37 4.97
CA VAL A 140 1.64 14.20 6.17
C VAL A 140 1.51 13.28 7.38
N GLU A 141 2.57 13.18 8.20
CA GLU A 141 2.62 12.26 9.35
C GLU A 141 1.48 12.53 10.34
N LYS A 142 0.75 11.46 10.75
CA LYS A 142 -0.40 11.48 11.65
C LYS A 142 -1.63 12.23 11.13
N GLU A 143 -1.61 12.61 9.85
CA GLU A 143 -2.76 13.21 9.16
C GLU A 143 -3.22 12.35 7.99
N THR A 144 -2.30 11.92 7.12
CA THR A 144 -2.61 11.08 5.94
C THR A 144 -2.02 9.67 6.05
N GLY A 145 -1.12 9.46 7.02
CA GLY A 145 -0.45 8.19 7.23
C GLY A 145 0.57 8.25 8.37
N LEU A 146 1.37 7.20 8.48
CA LEU A 146 2.38 7.03 9.51
C LEU A 146 3.72 6.64 8.90
N PHE A 147 4.81 7.23 9.41
CA PHE A 147 6.14 6.76 9.13
C PHE A 147 6.56 5.65 10.09
N VAL A 148 7.31 4.69 9.58
CA VAL A 148 7.93 3.59 10.33
C VAL A 148 9.40 3.46 9.95
N GLY A 149 10.19 2.84 10.82
CA GLY A 149 11.54 2.40 10.49
C GLY A 149 11.54 1.09 9.68
N HIS A 150 12.74 0.64 9.28
CA HIS A 150 12.93 -0.64 8.60
C HIS A 150 12.97 -1.81 9.60
N ASN A 151 12.00 -1.89 10.48
CA ASN A 151 11.89 -2.92 11.51
C ASN A 151 10.51 -3.60 11.43
N ALA A 152 10.51 -4.91 11.22
CA ALA A 152 9.29 -5.69 11.07
C ALA A 152 8.37 -5.62 12.31
N GLY A 153 8.92 -5.50 13.52
CA GLY A 153 8.16 -5.36 14.76
C GLY A 153 7.41 -4.04 14.82
N GLU A 154 8.11 -2.93 14.56
CA GLU A 154 7.52 -1.58 14.51
C GLU A 154 6.44 -1.49 13.41
N LEU A 155 6.73 -2.05 12.23
CA LEU A 155 5.77 -2.12 11.13
C LEU A 155 4.53 -2.92 11.53
N ALA A 156 4.69 -4.07 12.18
CA ALA A 156 3.58 -4.88 12.65
C ALA A 156 2.74 -4.16 13.71
N GLU A 157 3.36 -3.45 14.65
CA GLU A 157 2.65 -2.67 15.67
C GLU A 157 1.85 -1.52 15.05
N THR A 158 2.43 -0.81 14.09
CA THR A 158 1.76 0.28 13.37
C THR A 158 0.56 -0.22 12.57
N ILE A 159 0.73 -1.33 11.83
CA ILE A 159 -0.37 -1.98 11.10
C ILE A 159 -1.46 -2.45 12.07
N TRP A 160 -1.08 -3.03 13.20
CA TRP A 160 -2.02 -3.49 14.22
C TRP A 160 -2.84 -2.35 14.82
N LEU A 161 -2.21 -1.20 15.11
CA LEU A 161 -2.89 0.01 15.58
C LEU A 161 -3.94 0.45 14.55
N LEU A 162 -3.56 0.59 13.28
CA LEU A 162 -4.50 0.98 12.23
C LEU A 162 -5.61 -0.05 12.02
N ARG A 163 -5.33 -1.36 12.18
CA ARG A 163 -6.37 -2.39 12.10
C ARG A 163 -7.44 -2.23 13.19
N GLN A 164 -7.05 -1.86 14.41
CA GLN A 164 -7.97 -1.73 15.53
C GLN A 164 -8.80 -0.45 15.49
N ASP A 165 -8.32 0.60 14.84
CA ASP A 165 -8.97 1.92 14.82
C ASP A 165 -9.46 2.29 13.42
N GLY A 166 -10.73 1.96 13.14
CA GLY A 166 -11.39 2.29 11.88
C GLY A 166 -11.59 3.80 11.67
N ASP A 167 -11.75 4.56 12.75
CA ASP A 167 -11.95 6.00 12.67
C ASP A 167 -10.65 6.71 12.25
N ILE A 168 -9.51 6.27 12.79
CA ILE A 168 -8.19 6.76 12.36
C ILE A 168 -7.96 6.38 10.89
N ARG A 169 -8.25 5.15 10.46
CA ARG A 169 -8.12 4.76 9.04
C ARG A 169 -8.94 5.68 8.14
N ASN A 170 -10.20 5.89 8.46
CA ASN A 170 -11.09 6.74 7.69
C ASN A 170 -10.62 8.20 7.66
N LYS A 171 -10.15 8.73 8.80
CA LYS A 171 -9.60 10.08 8.90
C LYS A 171 -8.38 10.25 8.01
N TYR A 172 -7.39 9.34 8.11
CA TYR A 172 -6.17 9.42 7.32
C TYR A 172 -6.44 9.23 5.82
N GLY A 173 -7.31 8.29 5.47
CA GLY A 173 -7.66 8.05 4.07
C GLY A 173 -8.30 9.29 3.41
N LYS A 174 -9.28 9.90 4.06
CA LYS A 174 -9.93 11.13 3.55
C LYS A 174 -8.94 12.29 3.44
N ALA A 175 -8.13 12.50 4.48
CA ALA A 175 -7.11 13.55 4.46
C ALA A 175 -6.06 13.29 3.37
N GLY A 176 -5.65 12.01 3.15
CA GLY A 176 -4.74 11.62 2.09
C GLY A 176 -5.28 11.96 0.70
N ARG A 177 -6.56 11.68 0.44
CA ARG A 177 -7.19 12.05 -0.83
C ARG A 177 -7.19 13.56 -1.07
N GLU A 178 -7.56 14.35 -0.05
CA GLU A 178 -7.54 15.81 -0.17
C GLU A 178 -6.11 16.35 -0.34
N PHE A 179 -5.13 15.76 0.35
CA PHE A 179 -3.72 16.09 0.18
C PHE A 179 -3.26 15.89 -1.28
N VAL A 180 -3.60 14.73 -1.89
CA VAL A 180 -3.25 14.45 -3.28
C VAL A 180 -3.94 15.40 -4.24
N LYS A 181 -5.23 15.70 -4.07
CA LYS A 181 -5.96 16.65 -4.89
C LYS A 181 -5.34 18.05 -4.87
N ASN A 182 -4.98 18.51 -3.68
CA ASN A 182 -4.50 19.87 -3.50
C ASN A 182 -3.04 20.08 -3.94
N ASN A 183 -2.23 18.99 -4.03
CA ASN A 183 -0.80 19.13 -4.29
C ASN A 183 -0.32 18.43 -5.55
N PHE A 184 -1.06 17.40 -6.06
CA PHE A 184 -0.56 16.52 -7.12
C PHE A 184 -1.54 16.33 -8.28
N GLU A 185 -2.70 17.00 -8.27
CA GLU A 185 -3.53 17.00 -9.47
C GLU A 185 -2.84 17.74 -10.62
N GLN A 186 -3.06 17.27 -11.83
CA GLN A 186 -2.36 17.74 -13.01
C GLN A 186 -2.40 19.26 -13.17
N HIS A 187 -3.55 19.89 -12.90
CA HIS A 187 -3.69 21.35 -13.01
C HIS A 187 -2.84 22.11 -12.00
N VAL A 188 -2.67 21.58 -10.77
CA VAL A 188 -1.82 22.19 -9.73
C VAL A 188 -0.36 22.17 -10.18
N ILE A 189 0.10 21.00 -10.65
CA ILE A 189 1.48 20.83 -11.14
C ILE A 189 1.75 21.75 -12.35
N TRP A 190 0.80 21.86 -13.28
CA TRP A 190 0.95 22.74 -14.44
C TRP A 190 1.04 24.20 -14.03
N GLN A 191 0.23 24.66 -13.07
CA GLN A 191 0.31 26.04 -12.55
C GLN A 191 1.67 26.33 -11.91
N GLU A 192 2.21 25.43 -11.13
CA GLU A 192 3.56 25.60 -10.54
C GLU A 192 4.66 25.62 -11.61
N ILE A 193 4.56 24.78 -12.64
CA ILE A 193 5.51 24.77 -13.76
C ILE A 193 5.43 26.10 -14.52
N GLU A 194 4.23 26.60 -14.82
CA GLU A 194 4.04 27.88 -15.52
C GLU A 194 4.70 29.05 -14.75
N MET A 195 4.60 29.07 -13.43
CA MET A 195 5.25 30.11 -12.60
C MET A 195 6.77 30.11 -12.67
N LEU A 196 7.40 29.01 -13.10
CA LEU A 196 8.86 28.94 -13.27
C LEU A 196 9.35 29.60 -14.58
N TYR A 197 8.43 29.87 -15.51
CA TYR A 197 8.73 30.48 -16.82
C TYR A 197 8.33 31.96 -16.94
N VAL A 198 7.83 32.55 -15.88
CA VAL A 198 7.51 33.96 -15.75
C VAL A 198 8.55 34.68 -14.91
#